data_18f70f7c21cac341c8568349096d4760
#
_entry.id   18f70f7c21cac341c8568349096d4760
#
_cell.length_a   1.000
_cell.length_b   1.000
_cell.length_c   1.000
_cell.angle_alpha   90.00
_cell.angle_beta   90.00
_cell.angle_gamma   90.00
#
_symmetry.space_group_name_H-M   'P 1'
#
loop_
_entity.id
_entity.type
_entity.pdbx_description
1 polymer ?
#
loop_
_entity_poly.entity_id
_entity_poly.type
_entity_poly.pdbx_seq_one_letter_code
_entity_poly.pdbx_strand_id
1 'polypeptide(L)'
;RHFGFDIIGMTNLPEAKLAREAEIGLATLGMVTDYDCWREGEESVEASAVVEHLAANATMSAMIIKRAIAQIPTEPNWPEHKSLDSAIFTPKSAWPKKTAQKLAPILDGR
;
A
#
# COMPACT_ATOMS: atom_id res chain seq x y z
N ARG A 1 -5.13 -15.22 12.90
CA ARG A 1 -6.23 -16.21 12.78
C ARG A 1 -7.50 -15.76 13.49
N HIS A 2 -7.40 -15.28 14.72
CA HIS A 2 -8.58 -14.88 15.50
C HIS A 2 -9.42 -13.80 14.80
N PHE A 3 -8.79 -12.89 14.07
CA PHE A 3 -9.45 -11.83 13.31
C PHE A 3 -9.75 -12.19 11.85
N GLY A 4 -9.44 -13.42 11.39
CA GLY A 4 -9.65 -13.84 10.01
C GLY A 4 -8.67 -13.23 9.00
N PHE A 5 -7.52 -12.74 9.44
CA PHE A 5 -6.48 -12.24 8.55
C PHE A 5 -5.60 -13.37 8.03
N ASP A 6 -5.19 -13.27 6.76
CA ASP A 6 -4.37 -14.26 6.08
C ASP A 6 -2.88 -13.95 6.17
N ILE A 7 -2.50 -12.68 6.28
CA ILE A 7 -1.13 -12.22 6.35
C ILE A 7 -0.95 -11.17 7.45
N ILE A 8 0.27 -11.04 7.94
CA ILE A 8 0.69 -9.96 8.83
C ILE A 8 1.90 -9.27 8.22
N GLY A 9 1.94 -7.94 8.32
CA GLY A 9 3.06 -7.12 7.85
C GLY A 9 3.22 -5.89 8.74
N MET A 10 4.39 -5.25 8.69
CA MET A 10 4.78 -4.22 9.64
C MET A 10 4.57 -2.78 9.14
N THR A 11 4.65 -2.53 7.83
CA THR A 11 4.88 -1.17 7.30
C THR A 11 3.78 -0.63 6.39
N ASN A 12 2.80 -1.43 6.01
CA ASN A 12 1.83 -1.07 4.97
C ASN A 12 0.82 0.03 5.38
N LEU A 13 0.50 0.15 6.65
CA LEU A 13 -0.58 1.04 7.10
C LEU A 13 -0.32 2.52 6.85
N PRO A 14 0.86 3.11 7.14
CA PRO A 14 1.13 4.52 6.84
C PRO A 14 1.07 4.81 5.34
N GLU A 15 1.64 3.95 4.52
CA GLU A 15 1.68 4.09 3.07
C GLU A 15 0.28 3.99 2.46
N ALA A 16 -0.54 3.06 2.93
CA ALA A 16 -1.92 2.92 2.47
C ALA A 16 -2.77 4.17 2.78
N LYS A 17 -2.58 4.77 3.96
CA LYS A 17 -3.27 6.02 4.33
C LYS A 17 -2.82 7.21 3.49
N LEU A 18 -1.51 7.35 3.29
CA LEU A 18 -0.93 8.44 2.51
C LEU A 18 -1.30 8.32 1.03
N ALA A 19 -1.28 7.12 0.46
CA ALA A 19 -1.74 6.87 -0.90
C ALA A 19 -3.22 7.26 -1.06
N ARG A 20 -4.06 6.89 -0.09
CA ARG A 20 -5.48 7.25 -0.09
C ARG A 20 -5.71 8.75 -0.02
N GLU A 21 -4.95 9.46 0.83
CA GLU A 21 -4.98 10.92 0.94
C GLU A 21 -4.50 11.61 -0.34
N ALA A 22 -3.52 11.02 -1.03
CA ALA A 22 -3.01 11.53 -2.31
C ALA A 22 -3.82 11.06 -3.53
N GLU A 23 -4.91 10.31 -3.34
CA GLU A 23 -5.73 9.72 -4.40
C GLU A 23 -4.95 8.81 -5.35
N ILE A 24 -3.96 8.13 -4.81
CA ILE A 24 -3.14 7.16 -5.53
C ILE A 24 -3.71 5.76 -5.31
N GLY A 25 -3.98 5.03 -6.39
CA GLY A 25 -4.30 3.61 -6.33
C GLY A 25 -3.12 2.82 -5.78
N LEU A 26 -3.33 2.07 -4.70
CA LEU A 26 -2.31 1.27 -4.04
C LEU A 26 -2.67 -0.21 -4.10
N ALA A 27 -1.70 -1.03 -4.51
CA ALA A 27 -1.73 -2.47 -4.36
C ALA A 27 -0.45 -2.94 -3.67
N THR A 28 -0.59 -3.83 -2.69
CA THR A 28 0.55 -4.34 -1.94
C THR A 28 0.95 -5.72 -2.45
N LEU A 29 2.22 -5.88 -2.78
CA LEU A 29 2.83 -7.17 -3.08
C LEU A 29 3.59 -7.65 -1.84
N GLY A 30 3.02 -8.61 -1.13
CA GLY A 30 3.64 -9.21 0.06
C GLY A 30 4.67 -10.26 -0.31
N MET A 31 5.90 -10.07 0.14
CA MET A 31 6.96 -11.07 0.04
C MET A 31 6.96 -11.93 1.31
N VAL A 32 6.22 -13.03 1.27
CA VAL A 32 6.05 -13.93 2.41
C VAL A 32 7.35 -14.68 2.67
N THR A 33 7.81 -14.70 3.90
CA THR A 33 9.06 -15.33 4.34
C THR A 33 8.84 -16.61 5.15
N ASP A 34 7.74 -16.66 5.90
CA ASP A 34 7.47 -17.74 6.84
C ASP A 34 5.98 -17.82 7.21
N TYR A 35 5.63 -18.82 8.00
CA TYR A 35 4.26 -19.02 8.51
C TYR A 35 4.04 -18.45 9.90
N ASP A 36 5.03 -17.73 10.45
CA ASP A 36 4.99 -17.23 11.82
C ASP A 36 4.81 -18.36 12.86
N CYS A 37 4.58 -18.04 14.10
CA CYS A 37 4.49 -18.96 15.21
C CYS A 37 3.21 -19.84 15.27
N TRP A 38 2.30 -19.70 14.32
CA TRP A 38 1.01 -20.41 14.37
C TRP A 38 1.04 -21.81 13.74
N ARG A 39 2.06 -22.16 12.98
CA ARG A 39 2.18 -23.48 12.35
C ARG A 39 2.88 -24.45 13.29
N GLU A 40 2.12 -25.41 13.79
CA GLU A 40 2.65 -26.46 14.67
C GLU A 40 3.58 -27.39 13.88
N GLY A 41 4.72 -27.78 14.49
CA GLY A 41 5.67 -28.73 13.93
C GLY A 41 6.76 -28.14 13.02
N GLU A 42 6.80 -26.84 12.82
CA GLU A 42 7.96 -26.19 12.22
C GLU A 42 8.94 -25.72 13.30
N GLU A 43 10.24 -25.97 13.05
CA GLU A 43 11.33 -25.42 13.86
C GLU A 43 11.30 -23.88 13.76
N SER A 44 11.89 -23.21 14.77
CA SER A 44 12.01 -21.74 14.74
C SER A 44 12.63 -21.28 13.43
N VAL A 45 12.04 -20.26 12.82
CA VAL A 45 12.50 -19.70 11.52
C VAL A 45 13.97 -19.29 11.64
N GLU A 46 14.85 -19.99 10.93
CA GLU A 46 16.27 -19.66 10.87
C GLU A 46 16.51 -18.44 9.96
N ALA A 47 17.38 -17.53 10.38
CA ALA A 47 17.71 -16.33 9.61
C ALA A 47 18.25 -16.66 8.21
N SER A 48 18.94 -17.77 8.02
CA SER A 48 19.42 -18.27 6.73
C SER A 48 18.29 -18.58 5.76
N ALA A 49 17.24 -19.25 6.21
CA ALA A 49 16.06 -19.57 5.40
C ALA A 49 15.30 -18.29 4.99
N VAL A 50 15.19 -17.31 5.89
CA VAL A 50 14.58 -16.01 5.58
C VAL A 50 15.33 -15.30 4.46
N VAL A 51 16.68 -15.28 4.49
CA VAL A 51 17.51 -14.65 3.46
C VAL A 51 17.31 -15.34 2.10
N GLU A 52 17.26 -16.66 2.07
CA GLU A 52 17.03 -17.42 0.84
C GLU A 52 15.64 -17.12 0.24
N HIS A 53 14.59 -17.13 1.06
CA HIS A 53 13.24 -16.75 0.64
C HIS A 53 13.17 -15.31 0.14
N LEU A 54 13.85 -14.38 0.78
CA LEU A 54 13.90 -12.98 0.34
C LEU A 54 14.53 -12.84 -1.06
N ALA A 55 15.62 -13.57 -1.35
CA ALA A 55 16.26 -13.54 -2.67
C ALA A 55 15.34 -14.09 -3.78
N ALA A 56 14.68 -15.22 -3.52
CA ALA A 56 13.71 -15.80 -4.44
C ALA A 56 12.51 -14.88 -4.65
N ASN A 57 11.97 -14.31 -3.56
CA ASN A 57 10.86 -13.36 -3.58
C ASN A 57 11.21 -12.09 -4.37
N ALA A 58 12.43 -11.56 -4.23
CA ALA A 58 12.88 -10.38 -4.98
C ALA A 58 12.84 -10.61 -6.50
N THR A 59 13.32 -11.77 -6.95
CA THR A 59 13.27 -12.14 -8.38
C THR A 59 11.83 -12.28 -8.87
N MET A 60 10.98 -12.97 -8.12
CA MET A 60 9.59 -13.17 -8.47
C MET A 60 8.80 -11.86 -8.49
N SER A 61 9.00 -11.00 -7.49
CA SER A 61 8.31 -9.71 -7.38
C SER A 61 8.66 -8.79 -8.55
N ALA A 62 9.91 -8.77 -8.99
CA ALA A 62 10.30 -7.99 -10.17
C ALA A 62 9.55 -8.42 -11.44
N MET A 63 9.37 -9.74 -11.63
CA MET A 63 8.58 -10.25 -12.75
C MET A 63 7.09 -9.91 -12.64
N ILE A 64 6.52 -10.02 -11.45
CA ILE A 64 5.11 -9.68 -11.19
C ILE A 64 4.88 -8.20 -11.47
N ILE A 65 5.72 -7.31 -10.91
CA ILE A 65 5.62 -5.86 -11.10
C ILE A 65 5.73 -5.50 -12.58
N LYS A 66 6.69 -6.07 -13.30
CA LYS A 66 6.85 -5.83 -14.74
C LYS A 66 5.59 -6.21 -15.54
N ARG A 67 4.95 -7.33 -15.19
CA ARG A 67 3.71 -7.75 -15.84
C ARG A 67 2.52 -6.89 -15.44
N ALA A 68 2.43 -6.51 -14.16
CA ALA A 68 1.36 -5.66 -13.66
C ALA A 68 1.38 -4.28 -14.32
N ILE A 69 2.56 -3.63 -14.39
CA ILE A 69 2.72 -2.31 -15.03
C ILE A 69 2.24 -2.34 -16.49
N ALA A 70 2.54 -3.41 -17.23
CA ALA A 70 2.10 -3.56 -18.62
C ALA A 70 0.56 -3.70 -18.77
N GLN A 71 -0.17 -3.97 -17.71
CA GLN A 71 -1.62 -4.14 -17.69
C GLN A 71 -2.36 -2.94 -17.10
N ILE A 72 -1.63 -1.98 -16.51
CA ILE A 72 -2.25 -0.76 -15.98
C ILE A 72 -2.74 0.09 -17.16
N PRO A 73 -4.03 0.50 -17.17
CA PRO A 73 -4.54 1.41 -18.19
C PRO A 73 -3.77 2.74 -18.20
N THR A 74 -3.60 3.33 -19.37
CA THR A 74 -2.95 4.65 -19.51
C THR A 74 -3.73 5.75 -18.76
N GLU A 75 -5.05 5.61 -18.73
CA GLU A 75 -5.96 6.51 -18.03
C GLU A 75 -6.84 5.70 -17.06
N PRO A 76 -6.32 5.31 -15.90
CA PRO A 76 -7.09 4.54 -14.94
C PRO A 76 -8.17 5.40 -14.30
N ASN A 77 -9.38 4.85 -14.16
CA ASN A 77 -10.50 5.47 -13.45
C ASN A 77 -10.89 4.58 -12.27
N TRP A 78 -10.08 4.60 -11.24
CA TRP A 78 -10.32 3.82 -10.02
C TRP A 78 -11.04 4.64 -8.97
N PRO A 79 -11.83 4.01 -8.08
CA PRO A 79 -12.51 4.70 -6.99
C PRO A 79 -11.57 5.52 -6.09
N GLU A 80 -10.33 5.06 -5.93
CA GLU A 80 -9.28 5.70 -5.13
C GLU A 80 -8.97 7.11 -5.61
N HIS A 81 -9.05 7.37 -6.91
CA HIS A 81 -8.82 8.70 -7.50
C HIS A 81 -9.88 9.74 -7.12
N LYS A 82 -10.91 9.35 -6.40
CA LYS A 82 -12.01 10.21 -5.91
C LYS A 82 -12.16 10.13 -4.39
N SER A 83 -11.12 9.66 -3.69
CA SER A 83 -11.17 9.45 -2.25
C SER A 83 -11.45 10.71 -1.45
N LEU A 84 -11.04 11.86 -1.95
CA LEU A 84 -11.22 13.14 -1.27
C LEU A 84 -12.57 13.83 -1.59
N ASP A 85 -13.32 13.37 -2.59
CA ASP A 85 -14.59 14.02 -2.98
C ASP A 85 -15.60 14.08 -1.83
N SER A 86 -15.59 13.06 -0.96
CA SER A 86 -16.45 12.97 0.22
C SER A 86 -15.72 13.16 1.56
N ALA A 87 -14.42 13.45 1.54
CA ALA A 87 -13.61 13.51 2.77
C ALA A 87 -13.36 14.94 3.27
N ILE A 88 -13.52 15.95 2.40
CA ILE A 88 -13.25 17.35 2.75
C ILE A 88 -14.57 18.07 3.00
N PHE A 89 -14.90 18.25 4.28
CA PHE A 89 -16.14 18.91 4.72
C PHE A 89 -15.99 20.44 4.88
N THR A 90 -14.76 20.91 5.08
CA THR A 90 -14.51 22.35 5.28
C THR A 90 -14.63 23.10 3.96
N PRO A 91 -15.50 24.12 3.85
CA PRO A 91 -15.63 24.90 2.63
C PRO A 91 -14.32 25.65 2.30
N LYS A 92 -13.99 25.78 1.02
CA LYS A 92 -12.76 26.43 0.55
C LYS A 92 -12.54 27.83 1.12
N SER A 93 -13.60 28.59 1.34
CA SER A 93 -13.56 29.94 1.92
C SER A 93 -13.01 29.98 3.35
N ALA A 94 -13.09 28.86 4.07
CA ALA A 94 -12.59 28.73 5.44
C ALA A 94 -11.17 28.09 5.52
N TRP A 95 -10.55 27.77 4.40
CA TRP A 95 -9.23 27.17 4.39
C TRP A 95 -8.15 28.19 4.78
N PRO A 96 -7.29 27.88 5.77
CA PRO A 96 -6.16 28.75 6.09
C PRO A 96 -5.19 28.80 4.89
N LYS A 97 -4.93 29.99 4.37
CA LYS A 97 -4.11 30.19 3.16
C LYS A 97 -2.77 29.45 3.20
N LYS A 98 -2.05 29.52 4.33
CA LYS A 98 -0.76 28.86 4.51
C LYS A 98 -0.87 27.33 4.42
N THR A 99 -1.92 26.75 4.97
CA THR A 99 -2.17 25.30 4.93
C THR A 99 -2.58 24.86 3.52
N ALA A 100 -3.47 25.61 2.87
CA ALA A 100 -3.87 25.34 1.50
C ALA A 100 -2.66 25.35 0.54
N GLN A 101 -1.76 26.32 0.68
CA GLN A 101 -0.54 26.36 -0.13
C GLN A 101 0.37 25.13 0.10
N LYS A 102 0.50 24.66 1.34
CA LYS A 102 1.29 23.44 1.62
C LYS A 102 0.68 22.19 1.02
N LEU A 103 -0.63 22.11 0.98
CA LEU A 103 -1.39 20.96 0.49
C LEU A 103 -1.79 21.09 -0.98
N ALA A 104 -1.32 22.13 -1.68
CA ALA A 104 -1.64 22.37 -3.08
C ALA A 104 -1.45 21.11 -3.96
N PRO A 105 -0.39 20.30 -3.82
CA PRO A 105 -0.23 19.09 -4.63
C PRO A 105 -1.37 18.06 -4.46
N ILE A 106 -2.12 18.13 -3.37
CA ILE A 106 -3.26 17.23 -3.08
C ILE A 106 -4.58 17.91 -3.40
N LEU A 107 -4.67 19.22 -3.17
CA LEU A 107 -5.92 19.98 -3.21
C LEU A 107 -6.15 20.75 -4.52
N ASP A 108 -5.12 20.93 -5.35
CA ASP A 108 -5.25 21.65 -6.61
C ASP A 108 -6.17 20.88 -7.57
N GLY A 109 -7.13 21.62 -8.13
CA GLY A 109 -8.15 21.04 -9.01
C GLY A 109 -9.48 20.70 -8.31
N ARG A 110 -9.61 20.95 -7.00
CA ARG A 110 -10.84 20.69 -6.23
C ARG A 110 -11.65 21.94 -5.93
#